data_6941b058fad26901b1c3de38fb8da3fa
#
_entry.id   6941b058fad26901b1c3de38fb8da3fa
#
_cell.length_a   1.000
_cell.length_b   1.000
_cell.length_c   1.000
_cell.angle_alpha   90.00
_cell.angle_beta   90.00
_cell.angle_gamma   90.00
#
_symmetry.space_group_name_H-M   'P 1'
#
loop_
_entity.id
_entity.type
_entity.pdbx_description
1 polymer ?
#
loop_
_entity_poly.entity_id
_entity_poly.type
_entity_poly.pdbx_seq_one_letter_code
_entity_poly.pdbx_strand_id
1 'polypeptide(L)'
;LLPGDVILLRGGIGAGKSFFARSLIQSLLDIPEEVPSPTFTLIQTYTTKVGEIWHVDLYRLRTLREVDELGLFEAFKSAITLVEWPELLSQAVPSSCLYLDFKVRKDDFIRELILYSKSADWSKRLKQQDDA
;
A
#
# COMPACT_ATOMS: atom_id res chain seq x y z
N LEU A 1 -10.31 4.12 -5.10
CA LEU A 1 -10.09 3.06 -4.12
C LEU A 1 -11.39 2.65 -3.45
N LEU A 2 -11.48 1.37 -3.14
CA LEU A 2 -12.66 0.75 -2.54
C LEU A 2 -12.25 -0.11 -1.35
N PRO A 3 -13.12 -0.27 -0.33
CA PRO A 3 -12.86 -1.24 0.75
C PRO A 3 -12.54 -2.62 0.18
N GLY A 4 -11.52 -3.26 0.73
CA GLY A 4 -11.01 -4.54 0.24
C GLY A 4 -9.86 -4.41 -0.76
N ASP A 5 -9.55 -3.21 -1.22
CA ASP A 5 -8.37 -2.98 -2.07
C ASP A 5 -7.10 -3.16 -1.26
N VAL A 6 -6.16 -3.92 -1.81
CA VAL A 6 -4.85 -4.16 -1.20
C VAL A 6 -3.77 -3.68 -2.16
N ILE A 7 -2.97 -2.74 -1.70
CA ILE A 7 -1.87 -2.17 -2.48
C ILE A 7 -0.56 -2.48 -1.77
N LEU A 8 0.33 -3.17 -2.46
CA LEU A 8 1.61 -3.62 -1.92
C LEU A 8 2.74 -2.77 -2.53
N LEU A 9 3.47 -2.07 -1.66
CA LEU A 9 4.50 -1.11 -2.05
C LEU A 9 5.86 -1.78 -1.92
N ARG A 10 6.53 -2.02 -3.06
CA ARG A 10 7.85 -2.66 -3.12
C ARG A 10 8.90 -1.67 -3.58
N GLY A 11 10.12 -1.87 -3.10
CA GLY A 11 11.25 -1.03 -3.47
C GLY A 11 12.24 -0.90 -2.33
N GLY A 12 13.45 -0.44 -2.62
CA GLY A 12 14.50 -0.25 -1.63
C GLY A 12 14.21 0.91 -0.67
N ILE A 13 15.04 1.04 0.34
CA ILE A 13 14.99 2.17 1.27
C ILE A 13 15.21 3.47 0.47
N GLY A 14 14.38 4.47 0.73
CA GLY A 14 14.48 5.75 0.03
C GLY A 14 13.89 5.78 -1.38
N ALA A 15 13.22 4.70 -1.82
CA ALA A 15 12.62 4.64 -3.15
C ALA A 15 11.32 5.46 -3.29
N GLY A 16 10.75 5.95 -2.17
CA GLY A 16 9.56 6.80 -2.20
C GLY A 16 8.28 6.13 -1.73
N LYS A 17 8.35 4.91 -1.19
CA LYS A 17 7.16 4.17 -0.74
C LYS A 17 6.35 4.92 0.33
N SER A 18 7.01 5.36 1.39
CA SER A 18 6.34 6.07 2.50
C SER A 18 5.81 7.42 2.05
N PHE A 19 6.54 8.12 1.20
CA PHE A 19 6.08 9.40 0.64
C PHE A 19 4.81 9.21 -0.19
N PHE A 20 4.79 8.18 -1.04
CA PHE A 20 3.62 7.88 -1.86
C PHE A 20 2.40 7.55 -0.98
N ALA A 21 2.58 6.64 0.00
CA ALA A 21 1.50 6.25 0.89
C ALA A 21 0.94 7.44 1.66
N ARG A 22 1.82 8.28 2.19
CA ARG A 22 1.43 9.49 2.91
C ARG A 22 0.63 10.44 2.01
N SER A 23 1.11 10.69 0.81
CA SER A 23 0.45 11.59 -0.13
C SER A 23 -0.93 11.07 -0.51
N LEU A 24 -1.04 9.76 -0.75
CA LEU A 24 -2.32 9.15 -1.08
C LEU A 24 -3.32 9.27 0.08
N ILE A 25 -2.88 8.94 1.29
CA ILE A 25 -3.74 9.03 2.47
C ILE A 25 -4.20 10.48 2.69
N GLN A 26 -3.27 11.43 2.63
CA GLN A 26 -3.61 12.85 2.81
C GLN A 26 -4.62 13.34 1.78
N SER A 27 -4.54 12.85 0.55
CA SER A 27 -5.49 13.22 -0.50
C SER A 27 -6.91 12.71 -0.25
N LEU A 28 -7.06 11.68 0.57
CA LEU A 28 -8.35 11.04 0.86
C LEU A 28 -8.95 11.45 2.20
N LEU A 29 -8.20 12.13 3.07
CA LEU A 29 -8.69 12.57 4.37
C LEU A 29 -9.69 13.71 4.21
N ASP A 30 -10.81 13.63 4.93
CA ASP A 30 -11.82 14.72 5.00
C ASP A 30 -11.27 15.91 5.78
N ILE A 31 -10.59 15.62 6.88
CA ILE A 31 -10.00 16.62 7.76
C ILE A 31 -8.50 16.43 7.70
N PRO A 32 -7.71 17.47 7.37
CA PRO A 32 -6.25 17.37 7.34
C PRO A 32 -5.71 16.84 8.65
N GLU A 33 -4.80 15.88 8.54
CA GLU A 33 -4.23 15.18 9.68
C GLU A 33 -2.79 14.81 9.33
N GLU A 34 -1.92 14.78 10.31
CA GLU A 34 -0.55 14.34 10.11
C GLU A 34 -0.51 12.83 9.86
N VAL A 35 0.25 12.42 8.84
CA VAL A 35 0.37 11.00 8.46
C VAL A 35 1.82 10.57 8.67
N PRO A 36 2.18 10.09 9.88
CA PRO A 36 3.54 9.62 10.14
C PRO A 36 3.80 8.26 9.47
N SER A 37 5.08 7.93 9.26
CA SER A 37 5.47 6.62 8.78
C SER A 37 5.18 5.55 9.84
N PRO A 38 4.66 4.37 9.45
CA PRO A 38 4.39 3.28 10.41
C PRO A 38 5.61 2.42 10.73
N THR A 39 6.82 2.89 10.47
CA THR A 39 8.06 2.10 10.66
C THR A 39 8.18 1.55 12.08
N PHE A 40 7.83 2.32 13.09
CA PHE A 40 7.92 1.89 14.48
C PHE A 40 6.61 1.35 15.03
N THR A 41 5.48 1.85 14.55
CA THR A 41 4.16 1.46 15.03
C THR A 41 3.61 0.23 14.33
N LEU A 42 4.18 -0.15 13.20
CA LEU A 42 3.77 -1.24 12.30
C LEU A 42 2.47 -0.91 11.56
N ILE A 43 1.48 -0.35 12.19
CA ILE A 43 0.18 -0.02 11.59
C ILE A 43 -0.26 1.37 12.04
N GLN A 44 -0.76 2.15 11.08
CA GLN A 44 -1.50 3.38 11.32
C GLN A 44 -2.82 3.27 10.57
N THR A 45 -3.93 3.66 11.18
CA THR A 45 -5.26 3.58 10.56
C THR A 45 -5.87 4.97 10.42
N TYR A 46 -6.64 5.15 9.35
CA TYR A 46 -7.28 6.44 9.02
C TYR A 46 -8.69 6.21 8.53
N THR A 47 -9.61 7.08 8.96
CA THR A 47 -10.98 7.10 8.42
C THR A 47 -11.02 8.15 7.32
N THR A 48 -11.44 7.75 6.11
CA THR A 48 -11.42 8.63 4.94
C THR A 48 -12.76 8.64 4.21
N LYS A 49 -12.84 9.48 3.17
CA LYS A 49 -14.02 9.57 2.27
C LYS A 49 -14.40 8.25 1.64
N VAL A 50 -13.40 7.39 1.40
CA VAL A 50 -13.60 6.12 0.68
C VAL A 50 -13.61 4.90 1.61
N GLY A 51 -13.45 5.11 2.91
CA GLY A 51 -13.45 4.06 3.91
C GLY A 51 -12.24 4.09 4.81
N GLU A 52 -12.07 3.05 5.60
CA GLU A 52 -10.93 2.91 6.50
C GLU A 52 -9.69 2.50 5.71
N ILE A 53 -8.58 3.18 5.99
CA ILE A 53 -7.27 2.86 5.39
C ILE A 53 -6.34 2.36 6.47
N TRP A 54 -5.65 1.26 6.19
CA TRP A 54 -4.56 0.72 7.00
C TRP A 54 -3.26 0.98 6.27
N HIS A 55 -2.35 1.70 6.90
CA HIS A 55 -0.98 1.89 6.42
C HIS A 55 -0.07 1.01 7.27
N VAL A 56 0.57 0.03 6.65
CA VAL A 56 1.27 -1.07 7.32
C VAL A 56 2.71 -1.13 6.83
N ASP A 57 3.65 -1.37 7.76
CA ASP A 57 5.05 -1.60 7.44
C ASP A 57 5.49 -2.93 8.06
N LEU A 58 5.86 -3.90 7.23
CA LEU A 58 6.24 -5.24 7.67
C LEU A 58 7.76 -5.45 7.78
N TYR A 59 8.55 -4.39 7.57
CA TYR A 59 10.02 -4.52 7.53
C TYR A 59 10.61 -5.21 8.75
N ARG A 60 10.05 -4.97 9.93
CA ARG A 60 10.55 -5.50 11.20
C ARG A 60 9.97 -6.84 11.59
N LEU A 61 8.97 -7.33 10.86
CA LEU A 61 8.36 -8.63 11.14
C LEU A 61 9.09 -9.74 10.41
N ARG A 62 9.02 -10.96 10.95
CA ARG A 62 9.74 -12.11 10.43
C ARG A 62 8.87 -13.29 10.07
N THR A 63 7.64 -13.38 10.59
CA THR A 63 6.77 -14.53 10.40
C THR A 63 5.36 -14.10 9.99
N LEU A 64 4.67 -14.97 9.26
CA LEU A 64 3.26 -14.76 8.93
C LEU A 64 2.36 -14.80 10.17
N ARG A 65 2.78 -15.51 11.22
CA ARG A 65 2.04 -15.54 12.48
C ARG A 65 1.98 -14.14 13.10
N GLU A 66 3.10 -13.40 13.08
CA GLU A 66 3.14 -12.03 13.55
C GLU A 66 2.19 -11.14 12.74
N VAL A 67 2.14 -11.34 11.42
CA VAL A 67 1.22 -10.60 10.54
C VAL A 67 -0.24 -10.90 10.90
N ASP A 68 -0.56 -12.18 11.12
CA ASP A 68 -1.92 -12.58 11.50
C ASP A 68 -2.33 -11.97 12.83
N GLU A 69 -1.42 -11.92 13.80
CA GLU A 69 -1.66 -11.30 15.10
C GLU A 69 -1.98 -9.80 15.01
N LEU A 70 -1.52 -9.12 13.97
CA LEU A 70 -1.86 -7.71 13.73
C LEU A 70 -3.29 -7.52 13.19
N GLY A 71 -3.94 -8.58 12.73
CA GLY A 71 -5.27 -8.51 12.13
C GLY A 71 -5.23 -8.12 10.65
N LEU A 72 -4.07 -8.18 10.00
CA LEU A 72 -3.92 -7.73 8.62
C LEU A 72 -4.74 -8.55 7.63
N PHE A 73 -4.80 -9.87 7.80
CA PHE A 73 -5.56 -10.72 6.89
C PHE A 73 -7.06 -10.42 6.92
N GLU A 74 -7.59 -10.06 8.09
CA GLU A 74 -8.97 -9.61 8.20
C GLU A 74 -9.16 -8.23 7.56
N ALA A 75 -8.19 -7.33 7.73
CA ALA A 75 -8.24 -6.00 7.12
C ALA A 75 -8.27 -6.07 5.60
N PHE A 76 -7.61 -7.05 5.00
CA PHE A 76 -7.64 -7.23 3.54
C PHE A 76 -9.06 -7.39 2.98
N LYS A 77 -10.00 -7.86 3.79
CA LYS A 77 -11.38 -8.11 3.38
C LYS A 77 -12.28 -6.88 3.49
N SER A 78 -11.95 -5.95 4.37
CA SER A 78 -12.89 -4.87 4.74
C SER A 78 -12.31 -3.47 4.66
N ALA A 79 -10.99 -3.32 4.68
CA ALA A 79 -10.34 -2.03 4.65
C ALA A 79 -9.53 -1.86 3.36
N ILE A 80 -9.12 -0.61 3.10
CA ILE A 80 -8.09 -0.33 2.09
C ILE A 80 -6.75 -0.48 2.79
N THR A 81 -5.87 -1.36 2.29
CA THR A 81 -4.59 -1.60 2.94
C THR A 81 -3.44 -1.20 2.02
N LEU A 82 -2.53 -0.38 2.56
CA LEU A 82 -1.28 0.00 1.91
C LEU A 82 -0.15 -0.64 2.71
N VAL A 83 0.56 -1.58 2.10
CA VAL A 83 1.57 -2.38 2.80
C VAL A 83 2.95 -2.09 2.23
N GLU A 84 3.85 -1.57 3.07
CA GLU A 84 5.27 -1.42 2.74
C GLU A 84 6.00 -2.69 3.17
N TRP A 85 7.01 -3.08 2.40
CA TRP A 85 7.79 -4.30 2.62
C TRP A 85 6.92 -5.55 2.64
N PRO A 86 6.15 -5.80 1.54
CA PRO A 86 5.20 -6.91 1.51
C PRO A 86 5.84 -8.29 1.28
N GLU A 87 7.15 -8.37 1.11
CA GLU A 87 7.86 -9.60 0.75
C GLU A 87 7.58 -10.74 1.73
N LEU A 88 7.43 -10.42 3.01
CA LEU A 88 7.09 -11.42 4.04
C LEU A 88 5.79 -12.16 3.74
N LEU A 89 4.83 -11.48 3.10
CA LEU A 89 3.53 -12.09 2.81
C LEU A 89 3.61 -13.19 1.75
N SER A 90 4.59 -13.10 0.83
CA SER A 90 4.76 -14.05 -0.26
C SER A 90 3.44 -14.29 -0.99
N GLN A 91 2.90 -15.51 -0.94
CA GLN A 91 1.63 -15.86 -1.59
C GLN A 91 0.39 -15.62 -0.72
N ALA A 92 0.58 -15.18 0.52
CA ALA A 92 -0.53 -14.94 1.44
C ALA A 92 -1.19 -13.58 1.20
N VAL A 93 -1.33 -13.19 -0.07
CA VAL A 93 -1.97 -11.94 -0.49
C VAL A 93 -3.19 -12.24 -1.34
N PRO A 94 -4.21 -11.36 -1.34
CA PRO A 94 -5.34 -11.53 -2.26
C PRO A 94 -4.86 -11.52 -3.72
N SER A 95 -5.45 -12.39 -4.55
CA SER A 95 -5.12 -12.44 -5.98
C SER A 95 -5.45 -11.13 -6.70
N SER A 96 -6.33 -10.32 -6.13
CA SER A 96 -6.75 -9.02 -6.66
C SER A 96 -5.85 -7.86 -6.22
N CYS A 97 -4.76 -8.12 -5.49
CA CYS A 97 -3.90 -7.04 -5.00
C CYS A 97 -3.17 -6.33 -6.15
N LEU A 98 -2.82 -5.07 -5.91
CA LEU A 98 -2.03 -4.26 -6.83
C LEU A 98 -0.63 -4.08 -6.25
N TYR A 99 0.38 -4.41 -7.04
CA TYR A 99 1.78 -4.15 -6.69
C TYR A 99 2.23 -2.82 -7.28
N LEU A 100 2.86 -2.00 -6.47
CA LEU A 100 3.54 -0.78 -6.92
C LEU A 100 5.04 -0.98 -6.67
N ASP A 101 5.82 -1.08 -7.74
CA ASP A 101 7.27 -1.25 -7.68
C ASP A 101 7.94 0.11 -7.87
N PHE A 102 8.63 0.56 -6.84
CA PHE A 102 9.36 1.82 -6.85
C PHE A 102 10.82 1.54 -7.18
N LYS A 103 11.30 2.09 -8.30
CA LYS A 103 12.68 1.93 -8.76
C LYS A 103 13.36 3.28 -8.85
N VAL A 104 14.61 3.32 -8.42
CA VAL A 104 15.47 4.50 -8.56
C VAL A 104 16.57 4.18 -9.57
N ARG A 105 16.67 4.98 -10.63
CA ARG A 105 17.77 4.89 -11.57
C ARG A 105 18.96 5.67 -11.02
N LYS A 106 20.09 4.98 -10.82
CA LYS A 106 21.27 5.58 -10.20
C LYS A 106 21.92 6.67 -11.07
N ASP A 107 21.84 6.53 -12.38
CA ASP A 107 22.57 7.40 -13.31
C ASP A 107 21.94 8.77 -13.54
N ASP A 108 20.63 8.89 -13.38
CA ASP A 108 19.89 10.13 -13.65
C ASP A 108 18.93 10.53 -12.55
N PHE A 109 18.99 9.87 -11.39
CA PHE A 109 18.13 10.13 -10.23
C PHE A 109 16.63 10.06 -10.54
N ILE A 110 16.26 9.38 -11.63
CA ILE A 110 14.87 9.21 -12.02
C ILE A 110 14.26 8.09 -11.21
N ARG A 111 13.06 8.35 -10.67
CA ARG A 111 12.26 7.34 -9.99
C ARG A 111 11.19 6.82 -10.92
N GLU A 112 11.12 5.50 -11.05
CA GLU A 112 10.09 4.83 -11.83
C GLU A 112 9.10 4.14 -10.91
N LEU A 113 7.83 4.21 -11.28
CA LEU A 113 6.76 3.48 -10.61
C LEU A 113 6.15 2.51 -11.60
N ILE A 114 6.24 1.21 -11.31
CA ILE A 114 5.68 0.16 -12.16
C ILE A 114 4.50 -0.45 -11.42
N LEU A 115 3.33 -0.48 -12.06
CA LEU A 115 2.11 -1.05 -11.52
C LEU A 115 1.92 -2.45 -12.09
N TYR A 116 1.62 -3.42 -11.21
CA TYR A 116 1.39 -4.80 -11.61
C TYR A 116 0.27 -5.43 -10.79
N SER A 117 -0.65 -6.11 -11.47
CA SER A 117 -1.67 -6.92 -10.82
C SER A 117 -2.01 -8.13 -11.67
N LYS A 118 -2.30 -9.25 -11.01
CA LYS A 118 -2.84 -10.44 -11.68
C LYS A 118 -4.30 -10.27 -12.06
N SER A 119 -4.99 -9.27 -11.51
CA SER A 119 -6.39 -9.01 -11.75
C SER A 119 -6.58 -7.99 -12.88
N ALA A 120 -7.41 -8.32 -13.85
CA ALA A 120 -7.77 -7.40 -14.93
C ALA A 120 -8.59 -6.21 -14.43
N ASP A 121 -9.20 -6.31 -13.26
CA ASP A 121 -9.99 -5.23 -12.67
C ASP A 121 -9.16 -3.97 -12.46
N TRP A 122 -7.93 -4.10 -11.98
CA TRP A 122 -7.05 -2.95 -11.79
C TRP A 122 -6.70 -2.25 -13.09
N SER A 123 -6.46 -3.02 -14.16
CA SER A 123 -6.19 -2.43 -15.47
C SER A 123 -7.37 -1.58 -15.96
N LYS A 124 -8.59 -2.04 -15.76
CA LYS A 124 -9.80 -1.31 -16.15
C LYS A 124 -9.98 -0.05 -15.30
N ARG A 125 -9.80 -0.16 -14.00
CA ARG A 125 -9.98 0.97 -13.07
C ARG A 125 -8.97 2.07 -13.33
N LEU A 126 -7.72 1.73 -13.59
CA LEU A 126 -6.66 2.70 -13.88
C LEU A 126 -6.89 3.38 -15.23
N LYS A 127 -7.37 2.68 -16.24
CA LYS A 127 -7.74 3.28 -17.53
C LYS A 127 -8.87 4.28 -17.42
N GLN A 128 -9.87 4.00 -16.57
CA GLN A 128 -10.99 4.90 -16.35
C GLN A 128 -10.51 6.23 -15.75
N GLN A 129 -9.47 6.22 -14.93
CA GLN A 129 -8.89 7.44 -14.36
C GLN A 129 -8.14 8.25 -15.41
N ASP A 130 -7.44 7.59 -16.32
CA ASP A 130 -6.71 8.26 -17.41
C ASP A 130 -7.66 8.90 -18.42
N ASP A 131 -8.85 8.32 -18.60
CA ASP A 131 -9.88 8.81 -19.52
C ASP A 131 -10.73 9.94 -18.92
N ALA A 132 -10.59 10.19 -17.64
CA ALA A 132 -11.32 11.23 -16.93
C ALA A 132 -10.54 12.55 -16.93
#